data_66bb29bf5195e1d8339324a9e9b4df71
#
_entry.id   66bb29bf5195e1d8339324a9e9b4df71
#
_cell.length_a   1.000
_cell.length_b   1.000
_cell.length_c   1.000
_cell.angle_alpha   90.00
_cell.angle_beta   90.00
_cell.angle_gamma   90.00
#
_symmetry.space_group_name_H-M   'P 1'
#
loop_
_entity.id
_entity.type
_entity.pdbx_description
1 polymer ?
#
loop_
_entity_poly.entity_id
_entity_poly.type
_entity_poly.pdbx_seq_one_letter_code
_entity_poly.pdbx_strand_id
1 'polypeptide(L)'
;VIEVRLLRSFAVIAELGSFTEAARHLHVSQPALSQQIKALEHQLRTPLFVRSSGPTRPTPAGEQLLRHALRVLAAVDDATDAMLGLASARTGRLRVGVVVGGFWDILHPVLRALSEEVPEARFRVRQIPSQDQLAAVRRGDVEVALYRRIAEEPEDGLVITPLRGDPLIAVVADDHPALRPDGSLPLAELAGERFVAFRRVWMPLTYDRCLEACHDAGFTPDIAEHCEDPLTMAFAVAGGAVALTGAGMAGRYPGLAYPVVTPVRSIAEVSLAWRQDADNPLLPVFAKQVLALCGDPVQYWQQPSDLQPRPH
;
A
#
# COMPACT_ATOMS: atom_id res chain seq x y z
N VAL A 1 -0.28 18.50 -27.46
CA VAL A 1 -0.40 17.18 -26.80
C VAL A 1 0.90 16.93 -26.04
N ILE A 2 0.80 16.51 -24.78
CA ILE A 2 1.97 16.18 -23.96
C ILE A 2 2.52 14.82 -24.40
N GLU A 3 3.82 14.77 -24.65
CA GLU A 3 4.50 13.52 -25.00
C GLU A 3 4.75 12.68 -23.72
N VAL A 4 4.56 11.36 -23.81
CA VAL A 4 4.82 10.40 -22.71
C VAL A 4 6.25 10.50 -22.19
N ARG A 5 7.22 10.75 -23.08
CA ARG A 5 8.63 10.94 -22.73
C ARG A 5 8.83 12.12 -21.77
N LEU A 6 8.12 13.23 -21.96
CA LEU A 6 8.21 14.40 -21.08
C LEU A 6 7.63 14.10 -19.69
N LEU A 7 6.53 13.34 -19.63
CA LEU A 7 5.95 12.88 -18.35
C LEU A 7 6.91 11.96 -17.61
N ARG A 8 7.60 11.05 -18.32
CA ARG A 8 8.60 10.16 -17.70
C ARG A 8 9.78 10.95 -17.16
N SER A 9 10.31 11.88 -17.93
CA SER A 9 11.40 12.78 -17.50
C SER A 9 11.00 13.59 -16.26
N PHE A 10 9.79 14.12 -16.25
CA PHE A 10 9.26 14.87 -15.12
C PHE A 10 9.11 14.00 -13.86
N ALA A 11 8.52 12.80 -13.98
CA ALA A 11 8.31 11.89 -12.86
C ALA A 11 9.63 11.45 -12.22
N VAL A 12 10.65 11.09 -13.02
CA VAL A 12 11.98 10.69 -12.51
C VAL A 12 12.69 11.83 -11.79
N ILE A 13 12.59 13.08 -12.28
CA ILE A 13 13.17 14.23 -11.57
C ILE A 13 12.45 14.48 -10.24
N ALA A 14 11.12 14.35 -10.22
CA ALA A 14 10.33 14.51 -9.00
C ALA A 14 10.67 13.44 -7.94
N GLU A 15 10.93 12.23 -8.37
CA GLU A 15 11.33 11.10 -7.51
C GLU A 15 12.74 11.27 -6.94
N LEU A 16 13.73 11.57 -7.80
CA LEU A 16 15.14 11.64 -7.40
C LEU A 16 15.54 13.00 -6.80
N GLY A 17 14.70 14.02 -6.92
CA GLY A 17 14.98 15.37 -6.41
C GLY A 17 16.21 16.05 -7.03
N SER A 18 16.72 15.53 -8.16
CA SER A 18 17.97 15.99 -8.79
C SER A 18 17.94 15.82 -10.32
N PHE A 19 18.11 16.91 -11.04
CA PHE A 19 18.25 16.89 -12.51
C PHE A 19 19.46 16.07 -12.97
N THR A 20 20.57 16.13 -12.24
CA THR A 20 21.79 15.42 -12.61
C THR A 20 21.63 13.90 -12.44
N GLU A 21 21.02 13.46 -11.33
CA GLU A 21 20.77 12.05 -11.10
C GLU A 21 19.70 11.51 -12.04
N ALA A 22 18.64 12.26 -12.28
CA ALA A 22 17.60 11.90 -13.24
C ALA A 22 18.15 11.78 -14.66
N ALA A 23 19.05 12.67 -15.08
CA ALA A 23 19.70 12.59 -16.39
C ALA A 23 20.55 11.34 -16.54
N ARG A 24 21.30 10.96 -15.47
CA ARG A 24 22.07 9.69 -15.44
C ARG A 24 21.15 8.49 -15.50
N HIS A 25 20.07 8.49 -14.73
CA HIS A 25 19.07 7.42 -14.70
C HIS A 25 18.38 7.22 -16.06
N LEU A 26 18.07 8.30 -16.75
CA LEU A 26 17.42 8.29 -18.07
C LEU A 26 18.39 8.17 -19.24
N HIS A 27 19.70 8.05 -18.99
CA HIS A 27 20.76 7.99 -20.00
C HIS A 27 20.74 9.15 -21.01
N VAL A 28 20.45 10.37 -20.51
CA VAL A 28 20.48 11.60 -21.31
C VAL A 28 21.40 12.64 -20.69
N SER A 29 21.76 13.69 -21.45
CA SER A 29 22.51 14.81 -20.88
C SER A 29 21.60 15.68 -19.99
N GLN A 30 22.14 16.23 -18.91
CA GLN A 30 21.40 17.14 -18.02
C GLN A 30 20.83 18.38 -18.76
N PRO A 31 21.57 19.04 -19.71
CA PRO A 31 21.00 20.10 -20.51
C PRO A 31 19.79 19.68 -21.35
N ALA A 32 19.83 18.48 -21.95
CA ALA A 32 18.70 17.94 -22.72
C ALA A 32 17.48 17.68 -21.81
N LEU A 33 17.69 17.11 -20.63
CA LEU A 33 16.62 16.89 -19.65
C LEU A 33 16.01 18.21 -19.18
N SER A 34 16.84 19.24 -18.91
CA SER A 34 16.37 20.58 -18.56
C SER A 34 15.55 21.23 -19.67
N GLN A 35 15.94 21.04 -20.94
CA GLN A 35 15.15 21.53 -22.08
C GLN A 35 13.80 20.81 -22.18
N GLN A 36 13.74 19.49 -21.94
CA GLN A 36 12.48 18.74 -21.93
C GLN A 36 11.51 19.28 -20.88
N ILE A 37 11.99 19.56 -19.68
CA ILE A 37 11.14 20.12 -18.63
C ILE A 37 10.69 21.52 -18.95
N LYS A 38 11.58 22.39 -19.47
CA LYS A 38 11.18 23.72 -19.93
C LYS A 38 10.12 23.67 -21.02
N ALA A 39 10.22 22.72 -21.96
CA ALA A 39 9.20 22.52 -22.99
C ALA A 39 7.86 22.10 -22.38
N LEU A 40 7.86 21.20 -21.39
CA LEU A 40 6.67 20.78 -20.68
C LEU A 40 6.04 21.93 -19.88
N GLU A 41 6.84 22.71 -19.14
CA GLU A 41 6.39 23.89 -18.40
C GLU A 41 5.80 24.95 -19.33
N HIS A 42 6.43 25.16 -20.51
CA HIS A 42 5.92 26.09 -21.53
C HIS A 42 4.58 25.62 -22.12
N GLN A 43 4.44 24.31 -22.42
CA GLN A 43 3.16 23.74 -22.90
C GLN A 43 2.03 23.89 -21.88
N LEU A 44 2.34 23.71 -20.60
CA LEU A 44 1.38 23.82 -19.50
C LEU A 44 1.21 25.24 -18.97
N ARG A 45 2.04 26.18 -19.41
CA ARG A 45 2.08 27.60 -18.98
C ARG A 45 2.20 27.74 -17.46
N THR A 46 2.90 26.81 -16.83
CA THR A 46 3.09 26.81 -15.37
C THR A 46 4.41 26.15 -14.99
N PRO A 47 5.15 26.68 -14.01
CA PRO A 47 6.35 26.03 -13.50
C PRO A 47 5.97 24.76 -12.72
N LEU A 48 6.71 23.68 -12.96
CA LEU A 48 6.49 22.38 -12.33
C LEU A 48 7.47 22.11 -11.19
N PHE A 49 8.63 22.78 -11.20
CA PHE A 49 9.62 22.65 -10.13
C PHE A 49 9.93 24.00 -9.49
N VAL A 50 10.19 23.98 -8.19
CA VAL A 50 10.67 25.15 -7.44
C VAL A 50 12.13 25.39 -7.81
N ARG A 51 12.45 26.63 -8.22
CA ARG A 51 13.84 27.05 -8.47
C ARG A 51 14.46 27.46 -7.14
N SER A 52 15.22 26.57 -6.52
CA SER A 52 15.97 26.84 -5.31
C SER A 52 17.41 26.31 -5.43
N SER A 53 18.32 26.77 -4.57
CA SER A 53 19.70 26.26 -4.47
C SER A 53 19.79 24.90 -3.74
N GLY A 54 18.67 24.33 -3.34
CA GLY A 54 18.54 23.04 -2.68
C GLY A 54 18.02 21.93 -3.57
N PRO A 55 17.58 20.79 -3.00
CA PRO A 55 16.97 19.69 -3.73
C PRO A 55 15.80 20.18 -4.59
N THR A 56 15.69 19.61 -5.79
CA THR A 56 14.59 19.93 -6.71
C THR A 56 13.27 19.38 -6.15
N ARG A 57 12.28 20.25 -5.96
CA ARG A 57 10.97 19.87 -5.45
C ARG A 57 9.87 20.30 -6.44
N PRO A 58 8.83 19.48 -6.62
CA PRO A 58 7.67 19.90 -7.40
C PRO A 58 6.97 21.12 -6.77
N THR A 59 6.42 21.98 -7.62
CA THR A 59 5.43 22.99 -7.21
C THR A 59 4.08 22.32 -6.92
N PRO A 60 3.07 22.99 -6.33
CA PRO A 60 1.71 22.44 -6.20
C PRO A 60 1.13 21.97 -7.54
N ALA A 61 1.41 22.69 -8.65
CA ALA A 61 1.05 22.25 -10.00
C ALA A 61 1.84 21.02 -10.44
N GLY A 62 3.13 20.94 -10.08
CA GLY A 62 3.98 19.78 -10.29
C GLY A 62 3.46 18.55 -9.54
N GLU A 63 3.08 18.68 -8.28
CA GLU A 63 2.48 17.58 -7.51
C GLU A 63 1.17 17.08 -8.14
N GLN A 64 0.33 17.99 -8.61
CA GLN A 64 -0.88 17.63 -9.33
C GLN A 64 -0.55 16.87 -10.63
N LEU A 65 0.40 17.40 -11.43
CA LEU A 65 0.83 16.72 -12.66
C LEU A 65 1.45 15.36 -12.36
N LEU A 66 2.22 15.20 -11.28
CA LEU A 66 2.86 13.93 -10.92
C LEU A 66 1.83 12.81 -10.74
N ARG A 67 0.74 13.09 -10.02
CA ARG A 67 -0.35 12.12 -9.85
C ARG A 67 -0.96 11.68 -11.19
N HIS A 68 -1.11 12.61 -12.15
CA HIS A 68 -1.62 12.29 -13.49
C HIS A 68 -0.57 11.61 -14.37
N ALA A 69 0.69 12.05 -14.31
CA ALA A 69 1.80 11.49 -15.08
C ALA A 69 2.01 10.01 -14.73
N LEU A 70 2.03 9.67 -13.44
CA LEU A 70 2.18 8.28 -12.98
C LEU A 70 1.06 7.38 -13.52
N ARG A 71 -0.19 7.87 -13.58
CA ARG A 71 -1.31 7.11 -14.17
C ARG A 71 -1.15 6.90 -15.68
N VAL A 72 -0.75 7.94 -16.42
CA VAL A 72 -0.51 7.83 -17.87
C VAL A 72 0.64 6.86 -18.15
N LEU A 73 1.75 6.98 -17.41
CA LEU A 73 2.91 6.09 -17.57
C LEU A 73 2.53 4.64 -17.27
N ALA A 74 1.76 4.40 -16.21
CA ALA A 74 1.24 3.07 -15.90
C ALA A 74 0.38 2.52 -17.04
N ALA A 75 -0.52 3.33 -17.63
CA ALA A 75 -1.36 2.90 -18.74
C ALA A 75 -0.55 2.58 -20.01
N VAL A 76 0.52 3.32 -20.28
CA VAL A 76 1.46 3.03 -21.40
C VAL A 76 2.21 1.72 -21.16
N ASP A 77 2.71 1.52 -19.94
CA ASP A 77 3.37 0.27 -19.55
C ASP A 77 2.38 -0.91 -19.66
N ASP A 78 1.14 -0.73 -19.19
CA ASP A 78 0.08 -1.74 -19.27
C ASP A 78 -0.27 -2.10 -20.73
N ALA A 79 -0.37 -1.10 -21.62
CA ALA A 79 -0.60 -1.34 -23.05
C ALA A 79 0.56 -2.10 -23.71
N THR A 80 1.81 -1.75 -23.35
CA THR A 80 3.01 -2.45 -23.82
C THR A 80 3.02 -3.90 -23.32
N ASP A 81 2.72 -4.09 -22.04
CA ASP A 81 2.65 -5.40 -21.40
C ASP A 81 1.54 -6.27 -21.99
N ALA A 82 0.37 -5.69 -22.30
CA ALA A 82 -0.71 -6.39 -22.98
C ALA A 82 -0.29 -6.89 -24.36
N MET A 83 0.42 -6.08 -25.14
CA MET A 83 0.92 -6.47 -26.46
C MET A 83 2.01 -7.53 -26.40
N LEU A 84 2.93 -7.41 -25.43
CA LEU A 84 3.95 -8.42 -25.18
C LEU A 84 3.34 -9.72 -24.63
N GLY A 85 2.27 -9.64 -23.83
CA GLY A 85 1.51 -10.78 -23.32
C GLY A 85 0.76 -11.54 -24.42
N LEU A 86 0.23 -10.85 -25.44
CA LEU A 86 -0.37 -11.48 -26.62
C LEU A 86 0.67 -12.27 -27.46
N ALA A 87 1.92 -11.80 -27.49
CA ALA A 87 3.02 -12.52 -28.15
C ALA A 87 3.49 -13.75 -27.35
N SER A 88 3.18 -13.81 -26.04
CA SER A 88 3.55 -14.88 -25.10
C SER A 88 2.29 -15.49 -24.48
N ALA A 89 1.40 -16.04 -25.28
CA ALA A 89 0.10 -16.60 -24.85
C ALA A 89 0.18 -17.73 -23.80
N ARG A 90 1.30 -17.91 -23.12
CA ARG A 90 1.56 -18.92 -22.07
C ARG A 90 2.19 -18.38 -20.79
N THR A 91 2.64 -17.14 -20.74
CA THR A 91 3.23 -16.56 -19.54
C THR A 91 2.25 -15.59 -18.91
N GLY A 92 1.41 -16.09 -18.03
CA GLY A 92 0.43 -15.27 -17.31
C GLY A 92 1.14 -14.22 -16.45
N ARG A 93 0.73 -12.95 -16.58
CA ARG A 93 1.07 -11.88 -15.65
C ARG A 93 -0.17 -11.56 -14.84
N LEU A 94 -0.02 -11.38 -13.53
CA LEU A 94 -1.11 -10.96 -12.65
C LEU A 94 -0.72 -9.64 -11.96
N ARG A 95 -1.55 -8.61 -12.14
CA ARG A 95 -1.41 -7.32 -11.45
C ARG A 95 -2.28 -7.33 -10.21
N VAL A 96 -1.64 -7.19 -9.05
CA VAL A 96 -2.28 -7.25 -7.74
C VAL A 96 -2.24 -5.88 -7.09
N GLY A 97 -3.41 -5.31 -6.79
CA GLY A 97 -3.53 -4.10 -5.98
C GLY A 97 -3.52 -4.44 -4.50
N VAL A 98 -2.73 -3.72 -3.72
CA VAL A 98 -2.68 -3.84 -2.25
C VAL A 98 -2.65 -2.47 -1.60
N VAL A 99 -3.08 -2.38 -0.35
CA VAL A 99 -2.92 -1.14 0.43
C VAL A 99 -1.47 -0.96 0.88
N VAL A 100 -1.09 0.28 1.16
CA VAL A 100 0.23 0.59 1.76
C VAL A 100 0.37 -0.21 3.05
N GLY A 101 1.50 -0.90 3.18
CA GLY A 101 1.73 -1.73 4.36
C GLY A 101 0.87 -2.99 4.46
N GLY A 102 0.04 -3.33 3.43
CA GLY A 102 -1.00 -4.33 3.55
C GLY A 102 -0.56 -5.78 3.31
N PHE A 103 -1.08 -6.65 4.15
CA PHE A 103 -1.30 -8.10 3.92
C PHE A 103 -0.06 -8.91 3.48
N TRP A 104 1.11 -8.61 4.05
CA TRP A 104 2.31 -9.40 3.79
C TRP A 104 2.13 -10.87 4.17
N ASP A 105 1.43 -11.12 5.26
CA ASP A 105 1.05 -12.43 5.78
C ASP A 105 0.18 -13.25 4.81
N ILE A 106 -0.59 -12.59 3.94
CA ILE A 106 -1.36 -13.23 2.86
C ILE A 106 -0.55 -13.27 1.56
N LEU A 107 -0.04 -12.12 1.15
CA LEU A 107 0.51 -11.98 -0.20
C LEU A 107 1.82 -12.76 -0.38
N HIS A 108 2.72 -12.73 0.61
CA HIS A 108 4.01 -13.42 0.51
C HIS A 108 3.86 -14.95 0.32
N PRO A 109 3.13 -15.69 1.18
CA PRO A 109 2.97 -17.14 0.99
C PRO A 109 2.20 -17.48 -0.29
N VAL A 110 1.20 -16.68 -0.68
CA VAL A 110 0.44 -16.89 -1.91
C VAL A 110 1.32 -16.73 -3.15
N LEU A 111 2.11 -15.64 -3.24
CA LEU A 111 3.01 -15.43 -4.37
C LEU A 111 4.10 -16.50 -4.44
N ARG A 112 4.59 -16.97 -3.30
CA ARG A 112 5.55 -18.06 -3.25
C ARG A 112 4.94 -19.36 -3.79
N ALA A 113 3.77 -19.77 -3.29
CA ALA A 113 3.06 -20.97 -3.75
C ALA A 113 2.77 -20.92 -5.26
N LEU A 114 2.33 -19.75 -5.76
CA LEU A 114 2.09 -19.55 -7.18
C LEU A 114 3.36 -19.62 -8.02
N SER A 115 4.48 -19.12 -7.53
CA SER A 115 5.77 -19.23 -8.24
C SER A 115 6.26 -20.66 -8.34
N GLU A 116 5.90 -21.51 -7.37
CA GLU A 116 6.18 -22.96 -7.39
C GLU A 116 5.22 -23.71 -8.34
N GLU A 117 3.92 -23.36 -8.32
CA GLU A 117 2.88 -24.00 -9.15
C GLU A 117 2.96 -23.57 -10.63
N VAL A 118 3.29 -22.29 -10.88
CA VAL A 118 3.39 -21.70 -12.22
C VAL A 118 4.70 -20.90 -12.34
N PRO A 119 5.86 -21.56 -12.58
CA PRO A 119 7.17 -20.91 -12.58
C PRO A 119 7.33 -19.76 -13.59
N GLU A 120 6.55 -19.77 -14.64
CA GLU A 120 6.51 -18.74 -15.69
C GLU A 120 5.66 -17.52 -15.30
N ALA A 121 4.85 -17.61 -14.24
CA ALA A 121 3.99 -16.51 -13.79
C ALA A 121 4.82 -15.29 -13.39
N ARG A 122 4.32 -14.11 -13.71
CA ARG A 122 4.90 -12.84 -13.31
C ARG A 122 3.87 -12.06 -12.51
N PHE A 123 4.29 -11.53 -11.37
CA PHE A 123 3.42 -10.77 -10.47
C PHE A 123 3.88 -9.31 -10.42
N ARG A 124 2.93 -8.40 -10.57
CA ARG A 124 3.17 -6.97 -10.39
C ARG A 124 2.28 -6.46 -9.27
N VAL A 125 2.88 -6.19 -8.13
CA VAL A 125 2.17 -5.66 -6.98
C VAL A 125 2.18 -4.13 -7.06
N ARG A 126 1.02 -3.50 -6.92
CA ARG A 126 0.85 -2.05 -6.89
C ARG A 126 0.23 -1.62 -5.57
N GLN A 127 0.82 -0.63 -4.93
CA GLN A 127 0.22 -0.01 -3.77
C GLN A 127 -0.82 1.01 -4.22
N ILE A 128 -2.05 0.84 -3.74
CA ILE A 128 -3.21 1.67 -4.08
C ILE A 128 -3.97 1.94 -2.78
N PRO A 129 -4.35 3.20 -2.47
CA PRO A 129 -5.20 3.50 -1.32
C PRO A 129 -6.51 2.69 -1.36
N SER A 130 -7.02 2.26 -0.20
CA SER A 130 -8.20 1.38 -0.12
C SER A 130 -9.40 1.92 -0.90
N GLN A 131 -9.67 3.22 -0.80
CA GLN A 131 -10.78 3.87 -1.50
C GLN A 131 -10.66 3.87 -3.03
N ASP A 132 -9.46 3.66 -3.58
CA ASP A 132 -9.21 3.68 -5.02
C ASP A 132 -9.12 2.27 -5.62
N GLN A 133 -9.08 1.23 -4.79
CA GLN A 133 -8.82 -0.15 -5.20
C GLN A 133 -9.89 -0.68 -6.16
N LEU A 134 -11.17 -0.58 -5.82
CA LEU A 134 -12.24 -1.10 -6.69
C LEU A 134 -12.34 -0.33 -8.00
N ALA A 135 -12.09 0.99 -7.97
CA ALA A 135 -12.01 1.78 -9.18
C ALA A 135 -10.82 1.34 -10.05
N ALA A 136 -9.69 0.99 -9.47
CA ALA A 136 -8.52 0.47 -10.20
C ALA A 136 -8.81 -0.91 -10.84
N VAL A 137 -9.54 -1.79 -10.14
CA VAL A 137 -9.99 -3.08 -10.70
C VAL A 137 -10.96 -2.86 -11.87
N ARG A 138 -11.96 -1.98 -11.72
CA ARG A 138 -12.93 -1.66 -12.79
C ARG A 138 -12.25 -1.12 -14.05
N ARG A 139 -11.23 -0.27 -13.89
CA ARG A 139 -10.46 0.27 -15.03
C ARG A 139 -9.45 -0.72 -15.63
N GLY A 140 -9.21 -1.85 -14.97
CA GLY A 140 -8.18 -2.81 -15.36
C GLY A 140 -6.76 -2.36 -15.04
N ASP A 141 -6.56 -1.36 -14.17
CA ASP A 141 -5.23 -0.96 -13.67
C ASP A 141 -4.55 -2.10 -12.90
N VAL A 142 -5.36 -2.91 -12.22
CA VAL A 142 -5.01 -4.20 -11.62
C VAL A 142 -6.10 -5.23 -11.92
N GLU A 143 -5.76 -6.51 -11.96
CA GLU A 143 -6.73 -7.60 -12.19
C GLU A 143 -7.41 -8.02 -10.90
N VAL A 144 -6.71 -7.93 -9.78
CA VAL A 144 -7.21 -8.30 -8.47
C VAL A 144 -6.76 -7.30 -7.43
N ALA A 145 -7.62 -6.99 -6.47
CA ALA A 145 -7.32 -6.15 -5.32
C ALA A 145 -7.46 -6.95 -4.02
N LEU A 146 -6.45 -6.84 -3.16
CA LEU A 146 -6.52 -7.26 -1.76
C LEU A 146 -6.56 -6.00 -0.91
N TYR A 147 -7.73 -5.72 -0.29
CA TYR A 147 -7.99 -4.41 0.29
C TYR A 147 -8.83 -4.48 1.57
N ARG A 148 -8.89 -3.36 2.29
CA ARG A 148 -9.79 -3.18 3.42
C ARG A 148 -11.11 -2.65 2.91
N ARG A 149 -12.16 -3.43 3.05
CA ARG A 149 -13.53 -3.02 2.72
C ARG A 149 -14.02 -2.00 3.75
N ILE A 150 -14.48 -0.86 3.25
CA ILE A 150 -14.80 0.32 4.07
C ILE A 150 -16.30 0.42 4.33
N ALA A 151 -17.12 0.05 3.36
CA ALA A 151 -18.57 0.16 3.40
C ALA A 151 -19.19 -0.85 2.41
N GLU A 152 -20.51 -0.90 2.37
CA GLU A 152 -21.22 -1.54 1.26
C GLU A 152 -20.98 -0.72 -0.01
N GLU A 153 -20.05 -1.16 -0.81
CA GLU A 153 -19.77 -0.55 -2.10
C GLU A 153 -20.55 -1.28 -3.20
N PRO A 154 -21.01 -0.56 -4.25
CA PRO A 154 -21.68 -1.20 -5.38
C PRO A 154 -20.77 -2.27 -6.00
N GLU A 155 -21.29 -3.49 -6.11
CA GLU A 155 -20.54 -4.63 -6.68
C GLU A 155 -20.61 -4.68 -8.21
N ASP A 156 -21.13 -3.65 -8.87
CA ASP A 156 -21.37 -3.60 -10.31
C ASP A 156 -20.17 -4.08 -11.13
N GLY A 157 -20.32 -5.28 -11.73
CA GLY A 157 -19.31 -5.92 -12.56
C GLY A 157 -18.08 -6.45 -11.80
N LEU A 158 -18.10 -6.45 -10.47
CA LEU A 158 -17.05 -7.02 -9.63
C LEU A 158 -17.53 -8.25 -8.87
N VAL A 159 -16.61 -9.17 -8.64
CA VAL A 159 -16.74 -10.21 -7.62
C VAL A 159 -15.96 -9.74 -6.40
N ILE A 160 -16.62 -9.66 -5.26
CA ILE A 160 -16.02 -9.29 -3.97
C ILE A 160 -16.18 -10.46 -3.03
N THR A 161 -15.06 -10.94 -2.51
CA THR A 161 -15.03 -12.09 -1.60
C THR A 161 -14.43 -11.65 -0.27
N PRO A 162 -15.21 -11.65 0.83
CA PRO A 162 -14.70 -11.45 2.18
C PRO A 162 -13.69 -12.54 2.53
N LEU A 163 -12.60 -12.15 3.19
CA LEU A 163 -11.55 -13.08 3.61
C LEU A 163 -11.50 -13.21 5.14
N ARG A 164 -11.40 -12.10 5.85
CA ARG A 164 -11.28 -12.07 7.30
C ARG A 164 -11.47 -10.65 7.87
N GLY A 165 -11.66 -10.55 9.19
CA GLY A 165 -11.50 -9.28 9.89
C GLY A 165 -10.03 -8.80 9.87
N ASP A 166 -9.82 -7.51 10.06
CA ASP A 166 -8.50 -6.89 10.26
C ASP A 166 -8.46 -6.30 11.67
N PRO A 167 -8.01 -7.08 12.68
CA PRO A 167 -7.99 -6.62 14.06
C PRO A 167 -7.08 -5.41 14.22
N LEU A 168 -7.44 -4.52 15.12
CA LEU A 168 -6.59 -3.42 15.56
C LEU A 168 -5.42 -3.97 16.36
N ILE A 169 -4.21 -3.60 15.97
CA ILE A 169 -2.98 -3.90 16.70
C ILE A 169 -2.27 -2.61 17.09
N ALA A 170 -1.50 -2.67 18.16
CA ALA A 170 -0.46 -1.69 18.42
C ALA A 170 0.84 -2.12 17.74
N VAL A 171 1.70 -1.15 17.42
CA VAL A 171 3.11 -1.38 17.09
C VAL A 171 3.91 -0.64 18.14
N VAL A 172 4.70 -1.39 18.89
CA VAL A 172 5.47 -0.92 20.05
C VAL A 172 6.85 -1.57 20.04
N ALA A 173 7.79 -1.08 20.83
CA ALA A 173 9.05 -1.78 21.08
C ALA A 173 8.77 -3.16 21.69
N ASP A 174 9.60 -4.16 21.42
CA ASP A 174 9.39 -5.54 21.89
C ASP A 174 9.56 -5.72 23.41
N ASP A 175 10.11 -4.72 24.09
CA ASP A 175 10.24 -4.62 25.54
C ASP A 175 9.21 -3.65 26.18
N HIS A 176 8.19 -3.23 25.45
CA HIS A 176 7.21 -2.24 25.91
C HIS A 176 6.48 -2.72 27.17
N PRO A 177 6.39 -1.88 28.26
CA PRO A 177 5.87 -2.32 29.57
C PRO A 177 4.39 -2.73 29.55
N ALA A 178 3.60 -2.24 28.61
CA ALA A 178 2.18 -2.60 28.47
C ALA A 178 1.95 -3.97 27.79
N LEU A 179 3.00 -4.62 27.26
CA LEU A 179 2.89 -5.96 26.66
C LEU A 179 2.52 -7.00 27.71
N ARG A 180 1.54 -7.83 27.39
CA ARG A 180 1.11 -8.97 28.23
C ARG A 180 1.80 -10.25 27.79
N PRO A 181 1.97 -11.22 28.71
CA PRO A 181 2.56 -12.52 28.38
C PRO A 181 1.78 -13.32 27.32
N ASP A 182 0.48 -13.06 27.17
CA ASP A 182 -0.38 -13.66 26.15
C ASP A 182 -0.29 -12.97 24.76
N GLY A 183 0.59 -11.96 24.63
CA GLY A 183 0.78 -11.21 23.40
C GLY A 183 -0.27 -10.13 23.15
N SER A 184 -1.13 -9.82 24.12
CA SER A 184 -2.10 -8.72 24.03
C SER A 184 -1.55 -7.43 24.65
N LEU A 185 -2.26 -6.31 24.41
CA LEU A 185 -1.96 -5.01 25.00
C LEU A 185 -3.27 -4.25 25.27
N PRO A 186 -3.55 -3.89 26.55
CA PRO A 186 -4.70 -3.05 26.86
C PRO A 186 -4.53 -1.65 26.26
N LEU A 187 -5.44 -1.24 25.38
CA LEU A 187 -5.32 0.03 24.65
C LEU A 187 -5.22 1.23 25.58
N ALA A 188 -5.94 1.19 26.70
CA ALA A 188 -5.92 2.27 27.71
C ALA A 188 -4.53 2.52 28.32
N GLU A 189 -3.63 1.53 28.33
CA GLU A 189 -2.26 1.68 28.84
C GLU A 189 -1.34 2.47 27.90
N LEU A 190 -1.79 2.76 26.67
CA LEU A 190 -1.11 3.67 25.76
C LEU A 190 -1.53 5.13 25.96
N ALA A 191 -2.40 5.42 26.94
CA ALA A 191 -2.77 6.79 27.28
C ALA A 191 -1.54 7.58 27.74
N GLY A 192 -1.26 8.72 27.09
CA GLY A 192 -0.07 9.55 27.40
C GLY A 192 1.18 9.20 26.60
N GLU A 193 1.17 8.12 25.82
CA GLU A 193 2.24 7.84 24.86
C GLU A 193 2.21 8.79 23.65
N ARG A 194 3.36 8.95 22.99
CA ARG A 194 3.45 9.70 21.74
C ARG A 194 3.12 8.76 20.57
N PHE A 195 2.16 9.13 19.78
CA PHE A 195 1.73 8.32 18.64
C PHE A 195 2.39 8.78 17.34
N VAL A 196 2.76 7.82 16.50
CA VAL A 196 2.98 8.01 15.07
C VAL A 196 1.83 7.39 14.31
N ALA A 197 1.28 8.10 13.34
CA ALA A 197 0.15 7.63 12.54
C ALA A 197 0.41 7.79 11.05
N PHE A 198 -0.17 6.93 10.22
CA PHE A 198 -0.24 7.19 8.78
C PHE A 198 -1.08 8.44 8.51
N ARG A 199 -0.74 9.17 7.45
CA ARG A 199 -1.57 10.30 7.03
C ARG A 199 -2.99 9.82 6.71
N ARG A 200 -4.00 10.50 7.25
CA ARG A 200 -5.42 10.15 7.05
C ARG A 200 -5.79 10.00 5.56
N VAL A 201 -5.18 10.81 4.67
CA VAL A 201 -5.44 10.75 3.22
C VAL A 201 -5.07 9.40 2.58
N TRP A 202 -4.15 8.63 3.18
CA TRP A 202 -3.73 7.33 2.67
C TRP A 202 -4.63 6.18 3.15
N MET A 203 -5.12 6.28 4.38
CA MET A 203 -5.91 5.23 5.03
C MET A 203 -7.00 5.87 5.92
N PRO A 204 -7.97 6.58 5.34
CA PRO A 204 -8.92 7.37 6.12
C PRO A 204 -9.70 6.53 7.13
N LEU A 205 -10.21 5.36 6.72
CA LEU A 205 -10.95 4.48 7.62
C LEU A 205 -10.10 3.96 8.78
N THR A 206 -8.91 3.43 8.48
CA THR A 206 -8.01 2.91 9.51
C THR A 206 -7.66 4.01 10.50
N TYR A 207 -7.36 5.21 10.01
CA TYR A 207 -7.05 6.36 10.85
C TYR A 207 -8.22 6.70 11.78
N ASP A 208 -9.43 6.83 11.24
CA ASP A 208 -10.61 7.20 12.01
C ASP A 208 -10.97 6.10 13.03
N ARG A 209 -10.88 4.83 12.66
CA ARG A 209 -11.11 3.68 13.57
C ARG A 209 -10.08 3.58 14.69
N CYS A 210 -8.81 3.94 14.42
CA CYS A 210 -7.80 4.03 15.48
C CYS A 210 -8.14 5.13 16.50
N LEU A 211 -8.57 6.31 16.02
CA LEU A 211 -9.01 7.38 16.91
C LEU A 211 -10.26 7.03 17.72
N GLU A 212 -11.27 6.44 17.07
CA GLU A 212 -12.48 5.95 17.75
C GLU A 212 -12.10 4.95 18.86
N ALA A 213 -11.20 4.00 18.59
CA ALA A 213 -10.75 3.04 19.57
C ALA A 213 -10.08 3.70 20.79
N CYS A 214 -9.23 4.71 20.57
CA CYS A 214 -8.62 5.47 21.65
C CYS A 214 -9.64 6.23 22.49
N HIS A 215 -10.60 6.89 21.84
CA HIS A 215 -11.68 7.61 22.54
C HIS A 215 -12.53 6.66 23.39
N ASP A 216 -12.86 5.48 22.87
CA ASP A 216 -13.61 4.46 23.62
C ASP A 216 -12.78 3.85 24.77
N ALA A 217 -11.44 3.87 24.66
CA ALA A 217 -10.53 3.50 25.73
C ALA A 217 -10.30 4.64 26.74
N GLY A 218 -10.95 5.80 26.55
CA GLY A 218 -10.96 6.93 27.49
C GLY A 218 -9.85 7.95 27.29
N PHE A 219 -9.16 7.98 26.15
CA PHE A 219 -8.13 8.97 25.88
C PHE A 219 -8.14 9.48 24.42
N THR A 220 -7.50 10.65 24.23
CA THR A 220 -7.20 11.18 22.89
C THR A 220 -5.71 10.97 22.63
N PRO A 221 -5.32 10.29 21.53
CA PRO A 221 -3.90 10.05 21.25
C PRO A 221 -3.17 11.35 20.90
N ASP A 222 -1.97 11.54 21.44
CA ASP A 222 -1.04 12.60 21.03
C ASP A 222 -0.31 12.17 19.75
N ILE A 223 -0.82 12.57 18.58
CA ILE A 223 -0.19 12.27 17.29
C ILE A 223 0.95 13.26 17.06
N ALA A 224 2.12 12.89 17.54
CA ALA A 224 3.33 13.70 17.45
C ALA A 224 3.89 13.75 16.02
N GLU A 225 3.67 12.71 15.22
CA GLU A 225 4.24 12.57 13.88
C GLU A 225 3.32 11.81 12.92
N HIS A 226 3.42 12.14 11.63
CA HIS A 226 2.77 11.38 10.56
C HIS A 226 3.82 10.72 9.67
N CYS A 227 3.64 9.42 9.40
CA CYS A 227 4.47 8.65 8.49
C CYS A 227 3.78 8.41 7.14
N GLU A 228 4.58 8.16 6.12
CA GLU A 228 4.12 7.90 4.75
C GLU A 228 4.22 6.42 4.38
N ASP A 229 5.06 5.67 5.06
CA ASP A 229 5.34 4.27 4.82
C ASP A 229 5.61 3.49 6.13
N PRO A 230 5.53 2.14 6.08
CA PRO A 230 5.76 1.31 7.26
C PRO A 230 7.17 1.38 7.85
N LEU A 231 8.19 1.67 7.05
CA LEU A 231 9.57 1.76 7.52
C LEU A 231 9.76 3.03 8.37
N THR A 232 9.23 4.16 7.90
CA THR A 232 9.23 5.43 8.66
C THR A 232 8.50 5.27 9.98
N MET A 233 7.35 4.57 9.98
CA MET A 233 6.63 4.22 11.21
C MET A 233 7.50 3.39 12.15
N ALA A 234 8.19 2.36 11.64
CA ALA A 234 9.04 1.49 12.44
C ALA A 234 10.19 2.27 13.09
N PHE A 235 10.80 3.22 12.39
CA PHE A 235 11.83 4.10 12.97
C PHE A 235 11.29 5.00 14.09
N ALA A 236 10.10 5.57 13.92
CA ALA A 236 9.47 6.39 14.95
C ALA A 236 9.15 5.54 16.19
N VAL A 237 8.67 4.31 16.02
CA VAL A 237 8.42 3.38 17.13
C VAL A 237 9.71 2.96 17.82
N ALA A 238 10.78 2.66 17.08
CA ALA A 238 12.10 2.40 17.66
C ALA A 238 12.67 3.62 18.41
N GLY A 239 12.23 4.83 18.06
CA GLY A 239 12.53 6.08 18.76
C GLY A 239 11.63 6.36 19.98
N GLY A 240 10.78 5.41 20.40
CA GLY A 240 9.93 5.50 21.59
C GLY A 240 8.54 6.10 21.32
N ALA A 241 8.06 6.12 20.08
CA ALA A 241 6.65 6.35 19.77
C ALA A 241 5.88 5.02 19.77
N VAL A 242 4.56 5.10 19.73
CA VAL A 242 3.67 3.93 19.51
C VAL A 242 2.82 4.17 18.26
N ALA A 243 2.35 3.10 17.63
CA ALA A 243 1.43 3.21 16.52
C ALA A 243 0.24 2.27 16.68
N LEU A 244 -0.88 2.63 16.03
CA LEU A 244 -2.06 1.77 15.86
C LEU A 244 -2.31 1.52 14.38
N THR A 245 -2.57 0.27 14.03
CA THR A 245 -2.86 -0.12 12.64
C THR A 245 -3.60 -1.46 12.59
N GLY A 246 -3.90 -1.96 11.38
CA GLY A 246 -4.48 -3.29 11.21
C GLY A 246 -3.42 -4.39 11.25
N ALA A 247 -3.85 -5.60 11.62
CA ALA A 247 -3.01 -6.78 11.79
C ALA A 247 -2.22 -7.18 10.53
N GLY A 248 -2.65 -6.78 9.34
CA GLY A 248 -1.89 -6.98 8.10
C GLY A 248 -0.48 -6.37 8.10
N MET A 249 -0.15 -5.56 9.12
CA MET A 249 1.19 -4.98 9.35
C MET A 249 2.08 -5.84 10.27
N ALA A 250 1.53 -6.84 10.95
CA ALA A 250 2.26 -7.60 11.97
C ALA A 250 3.51 -8.32 11.43
N GLY A 251 4.54 -8.44 12.27
CA GLY A 251 5.71 -9.28 12.04
C GLY A 251 6.76 -8.76 11.05
N ARG A 252 6.73 -7.46 10.68
CA ARG A 252 7.60 -6.94 9.61
C ARG A 252 8.99 -6.51 10.02
N TYR A 253 9.15 -5.96 11.22
CA TYR A 253 10.42 -5.34 11.63
C TYR A 253 10.90 -5.97 12.92
N PRO A 254 12.16 -6.47 12.97
CA PRO A 254 12.79 -6.97 14.19
C PRO A 254 12.84 -5.87 15.27
N GLY A 255 12.75 -6.28 16.54
CA GLY A 255 12.76 -5.36 17.68
C GLY A 255 11.44 -4.62 17.93
N LEU A 256 10.40 -4.93 17.13
CA LEU A 256 9.05 -4.42 17.35
C LEU A 256 8.07 -5.54 17.66
N ALA A 257 7.16 -5.28 18.57
CA ALA A 257 6.02 -6.14 18.89
C ALA A 257 4.75 -5.59 18.23
N TYR A 258 3.83 -6.53 17.93
CA TYR A 258 2.58 -6.27 17.21
C TYR A 258 1.38 -6.83 17.98
N PRO A 259 1.19 -6.44 19.28
CA PRO A 259 0.12 -6.97 20.09
C PRO A 259 -1.26 -6.60 19.57
N VAL A 260 -2.21 -7.53 19.66
CA VAL A 260 -3.63 -7.20 19.53
C VAL A 260 -4.01 -6.31 20.71
N VAL A 261 -4.66 -5.19 20.41
CA VAL A 261 -5.16 -4.33 21.48
C VAL A 261 -6.44 -4.90 22.09
N THR A 262 -6.59 -4.72 23.40
CA THR A 262 -7.82 -5.12 24.09
C THR A 262 -8.59 -3.90 24.60
N PRO A 263 -9.94 -3.91 24.50
CA PRO A 263 -10.79 -4.94 23.90
C PRO A 263 -10.56 -5.12 22.41
N VAL A 264 -10.62 -6.38 21.94
CA VAL A 264 -10.38 -6.72 20.53
C VAL A 264 -11.41 -6.05 19.64
N ARG A 265 -10.94 -5.37 18.58
CA ARG A 265 -11.78 -4.70 17.58
C ARG A 265 -11.26 -4.98 16.19
N SER A 266 -12.15 -5.25 15.25
CA SER A 266 -11.82 -5.23 13.84
C SER A 266 -11.98 -3.80 13.30
N ILE A 267 -10.96 -3.29 12.63
CA ILE A 267 -11.01 -1.95 12.01
C ILE A 267 -11.55 -1.99 10.59
N ALA A 268 -11.56 -3.16 9.96
CA ALA A 268 -12.05 -3.35 8.60
C ALA A 268 -12.30 -4.84 8.34
N GLU A 269 -12.94 -5.14 7.22
CA GLU A 269 -12.96 -6.45 6.59
C GLU A 269 -11.90 -6.48 5.47
N VAL A 270 -11.02 -7.47 5.50
CA VAL A 270 -10.11 -7.75 4.38
C VAL A 270 -10.86 -8.51 3.32
N SER A 271 -10.86 -8.00 2.10
CA SER A 271 -11.59 -8.60 0.98
C SER A 271 -10.70 -8.71 -0.25
N LEU A 272 -11.03 -9.68 -1.10
CA LEU A 272 -10.48 -9.85 -2.43
C LEU A 272 -11.52 -9.37 -3.45
N ALA A 273 -11.10 -8.59 -4.46
CA ALA A 273 -11.98 -8.12 -5.50
C ALA A 273 -11.34 -8.26 -6.89
N TRP A 274 -12.13 -8.68 -7.87
CA TRP A 274 -11.75 -8.75 -9.28
C TRP A 274 -12.96 -8.54 -10.18
N ARG A 275 -12.74 -8.31 -11.47
CA ARG A 275 -13.84 -8.15 -12.42
C ARG A 275 -14.50 -9.49 -12.70
N GLN A 276 -15.82 -9.50 -12.82
CA GLN A 276 -16.60 -10.70 -13.14
C GLN A 276 -16.26 -11.27 -14.53
N ASP A 277 -15.88 -10.40 -15.49
CA ASP A 277 -15.49 -10.75 -16.85
C ASP A 277 -13.95 -10.92 -17.01
N ALA A 278 -13.20 -11.06 -15.90
CA ALA A 278 -11.77 -11.27 -15.98
C ALA A 278 -11.42 -12.63 -16.59
N ASP A 279 -10.53 -12.62 -17.57
CA ASP A 279 -10.10 -13.80 -18.35
C ASP A 279 -8.65 -14.24 -18.04
N ASN A 280 -7.98 -13.61 -17.07
CA ASN A 280 -6.62 -13.93 -16.69
C ASN A 280 -6.54 -15.33 -16.04
N PRO A 281 -5.77 -16.29 -16.63
CA PRO A 281 -5.71 -17.66 -16.14
C PRO A 281 -5.05 -17.81 -14.76
N LEU A 282 -4.25 -16.83 -14.31
CA LEU A 282 -3.64 -16.83 -12.97
C LEU A 282 -4.63 -16.39 -11.88
N LEU A 283 -5.70 -15.69 -12.24
CA LEU A 283 -6.63 -15.14 -11.25
C LEU A 283 -7.35 -16.23 -10.44
N PRO A 284 -7.92 -17.31 -11.04
CA PRO A 284 -8.54 -18.38 -10.27
C PRO A 284 -7.55 -19.10 -9.34
N VAL A 285 -6.30 -19.29 -9.80
CA VAL A 285 -5.26 -19.94 -9.00
C VAL A 285 -4.85 -19.04 -7.83
N PHE A 286 -4.65 -17.76 -8.08
CA PHE A 286 -4.37 -16.77 -7.03
C PHE A 286 -5.51 -16.70 -6.00
N ALA A 287 -6.75 -16.57 -6.44
CA ALA A 287 -7.92 -16.51 -5.55
C ALA A 287 -8.04 -17.78 -4.69
N LYS A 288 -7.85 -18.97 -5.29
CA LYS A 288 -7.84 -20.24 -4.57
C LYS A 288 -6.77 -20.29 -3.47
N GLN A 289 -5.55 -19.86 -3.76
CA GLN A 289 -4.46 -19.83 -2.77
C GLN A 289 -4.74 -18.84 -1.64
N VAL A 290 -5.28 -17.66 -1.95
CA VAL A 290 -5.69 -16.67 -0.94
C VAL A 290 -6.77 -17.24 -0.02
N LEU A 291 -7.81 -17.85 -0.60
CA LEU A 291 -8.92 -18.45 0.17
C LEU A 291 -8.45 -19.63 1.02
N ALA A 292 -7.57 -20.48 0.49
CA ALA A 292 -7.03 -21.60 1.25
C ALA A 292 -6.18 -21.13 2.46
N LEU A 293 -5.46 -20.01 2.31
CA LEU A 293 -4.64 -19.43 3.38
C LEU A 293 -5.49 -18.74 4.45
N CYS A 294 -6.52 -17.99 4.02
CA CYS A 294 -7.34 -17.21 4.96
C CYS A 294 -8.34 -18.09 5.75
N GLY A 295 -8.65 -19.29 5.27
CA GLY A 295 -9.60 -20.22 5.92
C GLY A 295 -11.04 -19.68 5.94
N ASP A 296 -11.85 -20.18 6.88
CA ASP A 296 -13.18 -19.64 7.13
C ASP A 296 -13.06 -18.23 7.71
N PRO A 297 -13.70 -17.21 7.11
CA PRO A 297 -13.59 -15.81 7.54
C PRO A 297 -13.88 -15.57 9.03
N VAL A 298 -14.62 -16.48 9.66
CA VAL A 298 -15.07 -16.36 11.06
C VAL A 298 -13.99 -16.82 12.06
N GLN A 299 -12.98 -17.60 11.66
CA GLN A 299 -12.07 -18.27 12.62
C GLN A 299 -10.64 -17.71 12.66
N TYR A 300 -10.21 -16.91 11.70
CA TYR A 300 -8.78 -16.62 11.51
C TYR A 300 -8.11 -15.80 12.64
N TRP A 301 -8.87 -15.08 13.46
CA TRP A 301 -8.35 -14.24 14.54
C TRP A 301 -9.12 -14.35 15.85
N GLN A 302 -9.28 -15.59 16.36
CA GLN A 302 -9.95 -15.80 17.64
C GLN A 302 -8.99 -15.71 18.85
N GLN A 303 -7.66 -15.75 18.63
CA GLN A 303 -6.70 -15.66 19.74
C GLN A 303 -5.53 -14.72 19.40
N PRO A 304 -5.01 -13.94 20.39
CA PRO A 304 -3.84 -13.08 20.22
C PRO A 304 -2.58 -13.81 19.76
N SER A 305 -2.43 -15.09 20.10
CA SER A 305 -1.33 -15.96 19.69
C SER A 305 -1.23 -16.18 18.17
N ASP A 306 -2.33 -16.02 17.44
CA ASP A 306 -2.36 -16.23 15.99
C ASP A 306 -1.63 -15.11 15.20
N LEU A 307 -1.32 -14.00 15.88
CA LEU A 307 -0.60 -12.84 15.33
C LEU A 307 0.93 -12.94 15.50
N GLN A 308 1.42 -13.89 16.27
CA GLN A 308 2.87 -14.06 16.41
C GLN A 308 3.48 -14.64 15.13
N PRO A 309 4.67 -14.17 14.70
CA PRO A 309 5.37 -14.75 13.58
C PRO A 309 5.61 -16.24 13.90
N ARG A 310 5.14 -17.12 12.99
CA ARG A 310 5.45 -18.55 13.10
C ARG A 310 6.98 -18.68 13.02
N PRO A 311 7.63 -19.41 13.93
CA PRO A 311 9.07 -19.65 13.82
C PRO A 311 9.35 -20.33 12.50
N HIS A 312 10.39 -19.85 11.81
CA HIS A 312 10.86 -20.35 10.50
C HIS A 312 11.35 -21.78 10.56
#